data_4449287d4d20eea0349705b473ca4649
#
_entry.id   4449287d4d20eea0349705b473ca4649
#
_cell.length_a   1.000
_cell.length_b   1.000
_cell.length_c   1.000
_cell.angle_alpha   90.00
_cell.angle_beta   90.00
_cell.angle_gamma   90.00
#
_symmetry.space_group_name_H-M   'P 1'
#
loop_
_entity.id
_entity.type
_entity.pdbx_description
1 polymer ?
#
loop_
_entity_poly.entity_id
_entity_poly.type
_entity_poly.pdbx_seq_one_letter_code
_entity_poly.pdbx_strand_id
1 'polypeptide(L)'
;MRRGHMTRMKTLTKAAGAVRGWAEAGAGSGRGAIVATLLQGFDWAYGKAVDGLPGFDAAEDLAAKYAARYGSRDEAVKALIARQTGIAGAAGFLTGCGGFVSLPVAIPANLASALYIQVRLIAAIAHLRGHDIRSPEVRSLVLACLSGSKAADTLKDAGVRLGTRLTRDVVGWMSPALLKKVEHAAGVSVTAAVGAGGVAKLGRFVPVVGGVVAGAFDAALTQLIGRTADRVFTARAARI
;
A
#
# COMPACT_ATOMS: atom_id res chain seq x y z
N MET A 1 2.94 -17.69 29.13
CA MET A 1 2.75 -17.81 27.66
C MET A 1 1.30 -17.66 27.16
N ARG A 2 0.24 -17.88 27.94
CA ARG A 2 -1.18 -17.80 27.46
C ARG A 2 -1.74 -16.38 27.26
N ARG A 3 -1.26 -15.34 27.96
CA ARG A 3 -1.79 -13.95 27.84
C ARG A 3 -1.48 -13.27 26.51
N GLY A 4 -0.33 -13.53 25.90
CA GLY A 4 0.04 -12.93 24.61
C GLY A 4 -0.77 -13.44 23.43
N HIS A 5 -1.20 -14.71 23.45
CA HIS A 5 -1.99 -15.32 22.38
C HIS A 5 -3.42 -14.73 22.33
N MET A 6 -4.01 -14.46 23.49
CA MET A 6 -5.38 -13.94 23.62
C MET A 6 -5.47 -12.46 23.21
N THR A 7 -4.42 -11.67 23.46
CA THR A 7 -4.34 -10.28 23.03
C THR A 7 -4.16 -10.20 21.50
N ARG A 8 -3.34 -11.09 20.94
CA ARG A 8 -3.11 -11.19 19.48
C ARG A 8 -4.39 -11.55 18.72
N MET A 9 -5.17 -12.47 19.25
CA MET A 9 -6.45 -12.90 18.68
C MET A 9 -7.51 -11.79 18.71
N LYS A 10 -7.61 -11.03 19.82
CA LYS A 10 -8.53 -9.89 19.95
C LYS A 10 -8.19 -8.76 18.97
N THR A 11 -6.92 -8.51 18.71
CA THR A 11 -6.49 -7.47 17.75
C THR A 11 -6.80 -7.86 16.31
N LEU A 12 -6.62 -9.14 15.96
CA LEU A 12 -6.99 -9.67 14.64
C LEU A 12 -8.51 -9.66 14.43
N THR A 13 -9.29 -9.98 15.47
CA THR A 13 -10.76 -9.95 15.41
C THR A 13 -11.29 -8.52 15.25
N LYS A 14 -10.65 -7.54 15.92
CA LYS A 14 -11.01 -6.12 15.78
C LYS A 14 -10.65 -5.56 14.40
N ALA A 15 -9.51 -5.96 13.85
CA ALA A 15 -9.12 -5.61 12.48
C ALA A 15 -10.08 -6.24 11.46
N ALA A 16 -10.45 -7.51 11.64
CA ALA A 16 -11.42 -8.20 10.78
C ALA A 16 -12.82 -7.56 10.86
N GLY A 17 -13.23 -7.07 12.03
CA GLY A 17 -14.50 -6.34 12.22
C GLY A 17 -14.53 -5.01 11.48
N ALA A 18 -13.45 -4.23 11.54
CA ALA A 18 -13.33 -2.97 10.80
C ALA A 18 -13.40 -3.21 9.28
N VAL A 19 -12.70 -4.23 8.79
CA VAL A 19 -12.69 -4.62 7.37
C VAL A 19 -14.06 -5.08 6.89
N ARG A 20 -14.83 -5.81 7.73
CA ARG A 20 -16.20 -6.23 7.41
C ARG A 20 -17.12 -5.02 7.28
N GLY A 21 -17.02 -4.04 8.18
CA GLY A 21 -17.77 -2.78 8.08
C GLY A 21 -17.48 -2.00 6.79
N TRP A 22 -16.27 -2.05 6.27
CA TRP A 22 -15.93 -1.41 4.98
C TRP A 22 -16.55 -2.14 3.79
N ALA A 23 -16.59 -3.48 3.82
CA ALA A 23 -17.21 -4.27 2.75
C ALA A 23 -18.72 -4.05 2.68
N GLU A 24 -19.37 -3.93 3.84
CA GLU A 24 -20.81 -3.66 3.94
C GLU A 24 -21.14 -2.22 3.50
N ALA A 25 -20.32 -1.23 3.86
CA ALA A 25 -20.48 0.15 3.42
C ALA A 25 -20.26 0.33 1.91
N GLY A 26 -19.38 -0.46 1.28
CA GLY A 26 -19.14 -0.44 -0.16
C GLY A 26 -20.19 -1.12 -1.01
N ALA A 27 -21.00 -2.02 -0.43
CA ALA A 27 -22.02 -2.79 -1.16
C ALA A 27 -23.28 -2.00 -1.53
N GLY A 28 -23.46 -0.79 -0.98
CA GLY A 28 -24.74 -0.06 -1.05
C GLY A 28 -24.81 1.14 -1.98
N SER A 29 -23.73 1.55 -2.72
CA SER A 29 -23.79 2.84 -3.37
C SER A 29 -22.69 3.11 -4.40
N GLY A 30 -22.93 4.07 -5.29
CA GLY A 30 -22.10 4.42 -6.43
C GLY A 30 -20.61 4.75 -6.11
N ARG A 31 -19.88 5.12 -7.14
CA ARG A 31 -18.42 5.36 -7.12
C ARG A 31 -17.91 6.14 -5.92
N GLY A 32 -18.68 7.09 -5.39
CA GLY A 32 -18.28 7.91 -4.25
C GLY A 32 -18.13 7.12 -2.95
N ALA A 33 -18.99 6.16 -2.67
CA ALA A 33 -18.90 5.34 -1.47
C ALA A 33 -17.72 4.35 -1.53
N ILE A 34 -17.43 3.82 -2.72
CA ILE A 34 -16.26 2.96 -2.92
C ILE A 34 -14.96 3.73 -2.64
N VAL A 35 -14.86 4.97 -3.12
CA VAL A 35 -13.70 5.84 -2.83
C VAL A 35 -13.61 6.14 -1.35
N ALA A 36 -14.71 6.47 -0.68
CA ALA A 36 -14.72 6.74 0.76
C ALA A 36 -14.28 5.52 1.58
N THR A 37 -14.79 4.33 1.23
CA THR A 37 -14.39 3.07 1.86
C THR A 37 -12.90 2.78 1.67
N LEU A 38 -12.37 3.02 0.49
CA LEU A 38 -10.94 2.86 0.20
C LEU A 38 -10.08 3.83 1.01
N LEU A 39 -10.51 5.10 1.13
CA LEU A 39 -9.80 6.08 1.94
C LEU A 39 -9.80 5.72 3.42
N GLN A 40 -10.92 5.24 3.97
CA GLN A 40 -10.96 4.73 5.35
C GLN A 40 -10.03 3.53 5.55
N GLY A 41 -10.00 2.61 4.58
CA GLY A 41 -9.07 1.48 4.58
C GLY A 41 -7.62 1.94 4.54
N PHE A 42 -7.32 2.93 3.75
CA PHE A 42 -5.99 3.54 3.67
C PHE A 42 -5.61 4.21 5.00
N ASP A 43 -6.51 4.98 5.61
CA ASP A 43 -6.24 5.65 6.90
C ASP A 43 -5.87 4.64 7.99
N TRP A 44 -6.64 3.57 8.07
CA TRP A 44 -6.35 2.48 8.97
C TRP A 44 -4.99 1.82 8.67
N ALA A 45 -4.74 1.48 7.41
CA ALA A 45 -3.49 0.83 6.98
C ALA A 45 -2.29 1.74 7.22
N TYR A 46 -2.43 3.04 6.97
CA TYR A 46 -1.37 4.02 7.18
C TYR A 46 -1.05 4.19 8.66
N GLY A 47 -2.05 4.40 9.50
CA GLY A 47 -1.85 4.47 10.95
C GLY A 47 -1.14 3.21 11.46
N LYS A 48 -1.55 2.02 11.01
CA LYS A 48 -0.89 0.77 11.39
C LYS A 48 0.50 0.61 10.79
N ALA A 49 0.77 1.14 9.63
CA ALA A 49 2.12 1.13 9.05
C ALA A 49 3.09 2.05 9.80
N VAL A 50 2.60 3.19 10.31
CA VAL A 50 3.40 4.14 11.12
C VAL A 50 3.59 3.62 12.55
N ASP A 51 2.52 3.13 13.19
CA ASP A 51 2.55 2.72 14.61
C ASP A 51 3.02 1.27 14.82
N GLY A 52 3.02 0.46 13.77
CA GLY A 52 3.28 -0.97 13.83
C GLY A 52 2.02 -1.80 14.14
N LEU A 53 2.12 -3.09 13.87
CA LEU A 53 1.14 -4.11 14.26
C LEU A 53 1.83 -5.22 15.05
N PRO A 54 1.15 -5.87 16.01
CA PRO A 54 1.73 -7.01 16.72
C PRO A 54 2.24 -8.09 15.75
N GLY A 55 3.56 -8.31 15.75
CA GLY A 55 4.25 -9.26 14.87
C GLY A 55 4.69 -8.68 13.52
N PHE A 56 4.48 -7.37 13.29
CA PHE A 56 5.01 -6.66 12.13
C PHE A 56 5.69 -5.37 12.59
N ASP A 57 6.88 -5.13 12.06
CA ASP A 57 7.61 -3.88 12.32
C ASP A 57 6.83 -2.68 11.78
N ALA A 58 6.93 -1.54 12.45
CA ALA A 58 6.56 -0.25 11.89
C ALA A 58 7.38 0.06 10.62
N ALA A 59 6.91 0.98 9.81
CA ALA A 59 7.61 1.34 8.57
C ALA A 59 9.00 1.94 8.85
N GLU A 60 9.16 2.70 9.95
CA GLU A 60 10.44 3.25 10.40
C GLU A 60 11.40 2.14 10.83
N ASP A 61 10.94 1.18 11.65
CA ASP A 61 11.75 0.06 12.11
C ASP A 61 12.19 -0.83 10.93
N LEU A 62 11.28 -1.07 10.00
CA LEU A 62 11.57 -1.80 8.76
C LEU A 62 12.64 -1.08 7.95
N ALA A 63 12.52 0.23 7.77
CA ALA A 63 13.49 1.06 7.07
C ALA A 63 14.85 1.04 7.77
N ALA A 64 14.88 1.20 9.10
CA ALA A 64 16.10 1.17 9.90
C ALA A 64 16.85 -0.16 9.77
N LYS A 65 16.13 -1.30 9.78
CA LYS A 65 16.73 -2.63 9.56
C LYS A 65 17.44 -2.75 8.22
N TYR A 66 16.85 -2.18 7.16
CA TYR A 66 17.47 -2.18 5.84
C TYR A 66 18.62 -1.18 5.75
N ALA A 67 18.47 0.02 6.31
CA ALA A 67 19.55 1.00 6.37
C ALA A 67 20.81 0.46 7.10
N ALA A 68 20.62 -0.28 8.19
CA ALA A 68 21.71 -0.89 8.93
C ALA A 68 22.40 -2.05 8.19
N ARG A 69 21.68 -2.71 7.28
CA ARG A 69 22.19 -3.91 6.59
C ARG A 69 22.91 -3.62 5.28
N TYR A 70 22.60 -2.52 4.64
CA TYR A 70 23.12 -2.17 3.31
C TYR A 70 23.95 -0.88 3.36
N GLY A 71 24.99 -0.82 2.54
CA GLY A 71 25.96 0.29 2.56
C GLY A 71 25.41 1.60 1.98
N SER A 72 24.32 1.54 1.24
CA SER A 72 23.69 2.72 0.65
C SER A 72 22.17 2.68 0.74
N ARG A 73 21.55 3.86 0.73
CA ARG A 73 20.06 3.96 0.68
C ARG A 73 19.48 3.32 -0.57
N ASP A 74 20.17 3.39 -1.68
CA ASP A 74 19.74 2.81 -2.94
C ASP A 74 19.71 1.28 -2.89
N GLU A 75 20.73 0.68 -2.29
CA GLU A 75 20.79 -0.78 -2.06
C GLU A 75 19.71 -1.22 -1.08
N ALA A 76 19.53 -0.48 0.02
CA ALA A 76 18.51 -0.75 1.02
C ALA A 76 17.10 -0.75 0.40
N VAL A 77 16.78 0.26 -0.42
CA VAL A 77 15.47 0.35 -1.10
C VAL A 77 15.29 -0.78 -2.10
N LYS A 78 16.30 -1.07 -2.93
CA LYS A 78 16.23 -2.19 -3.90
C LYS A 78 16.02 -3.52 -3.22
N ALA A 79 16.75 -3.79 -2.15
CA ALA A 79 16.63 -5.01 -1.37
C ALA A 79 15.26 -5.13 -0.66
N LEU A 80 14.76 -4.02 -0.12
CA LEU A 80 13.44 -3.96 0.49
C LEU A 80 12.34 -4.30 -0.54
N ILE A 81 12.36 -3.66 -1.72
CA ILE A 81 11.42 -3.92 -2.80
C ILE A 81 11.49 -5.39 -3.23
N ALA A 82 12.69 -5.92 -3.48
CA ALA A 82 12.87 -7.30 -3.93
C ALA A 82 12.30 -8.31 -2.92
N ARG A 83 12.58 -8.11 -1.62
CA ARG A 83 12.06 -9.00 -0.58
C ARG A 83 10.53 -8.92 -0.47
N GLN A 84 9.95 -7.71 -0.48
CA GLN A 84 8.49 -7.57 -0.39
C GLN A 84 7.79 -8.14 -1.62
N THR A 85 8.39 -8.00 -2.80
CA THR A 85 7.94 -8.64 -4.04
C THR A 85 7.89 -10.16 -3.90
N GLY A 86 8.94 -10.78 -3.35
CA GLY A 86 8.97 -12.22 -3.12
C GLY A 86 7.90 -12.68 -2.11
N ILE A 87 7.72 -11.93 -1.01
CA ILE A 87 6.69 -12.23 0.00
C ILE A 87 5.28 -12.12 -0.62
N ALA A 88 5.01 -11.06 -1.38
CA ALA A 88 3.73 -10.86 -2.04
C ALA A 88 3.44 -11.98 -3.05
N GLY A 89 4.43 -12.37 -3.85
CA GLY A 89 4.31 -13.47 -4.80
C GLY A 89 4.00 -14.80 -4.11
N ALA A 90 4.70 -15.12 -3.02
CA ALA A 90 4.44 -16.33 -2.25
C ALA A 90 3.04 -16.32 -1.61
N ALA A 91 2.62 -15.18 -1.05
CA ALA A 91 1.29 -15.03 -0.47
C ALA A 91 0.19 -15.18 -1.52
N GLY A 92 0.33 -14.53 -2.68
CA GLY A 92 -0.59 -14.64 -3.80
C GLY A 92 -0.68 -16.08 -4.35
N PHE A 93 0.45 -16.78 -4.43
CA PHE A 93 0.48 -18.19 -4.82
C PHE A 93 -0.33 -19.07 -3.84
N LEU A 94 -0.08 -18.93 -2.54
CA LEU A 94 -0.77 -19.71 -1.51
C LEU A 94 -2.28 -19.43 -1.51
N THR A 95 -2.69 -18.17 -1.63
CA THR A 95 -4.11 -17.80 -1.68
C THR A 95 -4.78 -18.27 -2.96
N GLY A 96 -4.09 -18.22 -4.09
CA GLY A 96 -4.60 -18.70 -5.37
C GLY A 96 -4.71 -20.23 -5.44
N CYS A 97 -3.84 -20.97 -4.75
CA CYS A 97 -3.94 -22.44 -4.63
C CYS A 97 -5.07 -22.90 -3.70
N GLY A 98 -5.46 -22.07 -2.70
CA GLY A 98 -6.48 -22.43 -1.71
C GLY A 98 -7.92 -22.50 -2.24
N GLY A 99 -8.16 -22.14 -3.49
CA GLY A 99 -9.45 -22.24 -4.17
C GLY A 99 -10.56 -21.36 -3.60
N PHE A 100 -11.73 -21.36 -4.25
CA PHE A 100 -12.85 -20.47 -4.00
C PHE A 100 -13.68 -20.75 -2.72
N VAL A 101 -13.33 -21.75 -1.93
CA VAL A 101 -14.19 -22.25 -0.84
C VAL A 101 -14.35 -21.27 0.33
N SER A 102 -13.48 -20.25 0.46
CA SER A 102 -13.51 -19.29 1.57
C SER A 102 -13.74 -17.81 1.15
N LEU A 103 -14.17 -17.56 -0.08
CA LEU A 103 -14.18 -16.23 -0.70
C LEU A 103 -15.01 -15.13 0.02
N PRO A 104 -16.23 -15.36 0.53
CA PRO A 104 -17.04 -14.22 1.03
C PRO A 104 -16.45 -13.53 2.27
N VAL A 105 -15.67 -14.27 3.09
CA VAL A 105 -15.05 -13.75 4.33
C VAL A 105 -13.59 -13.42 4.13
N ALA A 106 -12.91 -14.09 3.19
CA ALA A 106 -11.48 -13.93 2.95
C ALA A 106 -11.14 -12.67 2.14
N ILE A 107 -12.00 -12.22 1.23
CA ILE A 107 -11.74 -11.06 0.37
C ILE A 107 -11.49 -9.78 1.18
N PRO A 108 -12.33 -9.37 2.15
CA PRO A 108 -12.07 -8.17 2.94
C PRO A 108 -10.77 -8.25 3.75
N ALA A 109 -10.49 -9.39 4.38
CA ALA A 109 -9.27 -9.58 5.16
C ALA A 109 -8.01 -9.56 4.29
N ASN A 110 -8.05 -10.19 3.12
CA ASN A 110 -6.96 -10.17 2.14
C ASN A 110 -6.72 -8.77 1.60
N LEU A 111 -7.77 -8.01 1.27
CA LEU A 111 -7.63 -6.65 0.77
C LEU A 111 -7.00 -5.73 1.82
N ALA A 112 -7.42 -5.81 3.09
CA ALA A 112 -6.83 -5.02 4.16
C ALA A 112 -5.35 -5.40 4.41
N SER A 113 -5.03 -6.69 4.38
CA SER A 113 -3.65 -7.17 4.53
C SER A 113 -2.78 -6.71 3.37
N ALA A 114 -3.26 -6.83 2.14
CA ALA A 114 -2.55 -6.37 0.95
C ALA A 114 -2.33 -4.85 1.01
N LEU A 115 -3.35 -4.09 1.35
CA LEU A 115 -3.26 -2.63 1.49
C LEU A 115 -2.25 -2.24 2.57
N TYR A 116 -2.30 -2.88 3.75
CA TYR A 116 -1.34 -2.65 4.83
C TYR A 116 0.11 -2.93 4.39
N ILE A 117 0.36 -4.05 3.71
CA ILE A 117 1.70 -4.43 3.25
C ILE A 117 2.23 -3.41 2.23
N GLN A 118 1.38 -2.99 1.28
CA GLN A 118 1.75 -2.00 0.26
C GLN A 118 2.02 -0.62 0.88
N VAL A 119 1.13 -0.15 1.75
CA VAL A 119 1.28 1.14 2.45
C VAL A 119 2.55 1.13 3.29
N ARG A 120 2.82 0.06 4.04
CA ARG A 120 4.04 -0.08 4.84
C ARG A 120 5.30 -0.08 3.99
N LEU A 121 5.28 -0.76 2.83
CA LEU A 121 6.40 -0.73 1.89
C LEU A 121 6.69 0.69 1.41
N ILE A 122 5.66 1.41 0.97
CA ILE A 122 5.79 2.78 0.44
C ILE A 122 6.30 3.72 1.54
N ALA A 123 5.73 3.64 2.75
CA ALA A 123 6.14 4.46 3.90
C ALA A 123 7.59 4.17 4.32
N ALA A 124 8.02 2.90 4.33
CA ALA A 124 9.41 2.54 4.61
C ALA A 124 10.39 3.07 3.54
N ILE A 125 10.00 3.06 2.26
CA ILE A 125 10.79 3.67 1.18
C ILE A 125 10.86 5.18 1.37
N ALA A 126 9.76 5.85 1.69
CA ALA A 126 9.74 7.28 1.98
C ALA A 126 10.69 7.64 3.13
N HIS A 127 10.68 6.86 4.22
CA HIS A 127 11.57 7.03 5.35
C HIS A 127 13.05 6.81 4.97
N LEU A 128 13.38 5.74 4.22
CA LEU A 128 14.73 5.50 3.69
C LEU A 128 15.22 6.66 2.82
N ARG A 129 14.33 7.31 2.07
CA ARG A 129 14.62 8.51 1.29
C ARG A 129 14.69 9.78 2.14
N GLY A 130 14.44 9.68 3.45
CA GLY A 130 14.59 10.73 4.44
C GLY A 130 13.38 11.66 4.57
N HIS A 131 12.19 11.21 4.16
CA HIS A 131 10.95 11.93 4.36
C HIS A 131 10.32 11.57 5.71
N ASP A 132 9.63 12.56 6.32
CA ASP A 132 8.86 12.34 7.54
C ASP A 132 7.52 11.68 7.18
N ILE A 133 7.39 10.40 7.56
CA ILE A 133 6.17 9.63 7.29
C ILE A 133 4.99 10.03 8.17
N ARG A 134 5.17 10.93 9.13
CA ARG A 134 4.08 11.46 9.96
C ARG A 134 3.46 12.71 9.37
N SER A 135 4.09 13.28 8.33
CA SER A 135 3.57 14.46 7.67
C SER A 135 2.37 14.14 6.76
N PRO A 136 1.35 15.01 6.71
CA PRO A 136 0.16 14.82 5.87
C PRO A 136 0.50 14.80 4.37
N GLU A 137 1.56 15.48 3.98
CA GLU A 137 2.03 15.53 2.59
C GLU A 137 2.57 14.17 2.15
N VAL A 138 3.43 13.56 2.97
CA VAL A 138 3.98 12.22 2.70
C VAL A 138 2.85 11.19 2.69
N ARG A 139 1.87 11.30 3.61
CA ARG A 139 0.69 10.45 3.63
C ARG A 139 -0.06 10.52 2.29
N SER A 140 -0.31 11.71 1.76
CA SER A 140 -1.00 11.90 0.48
C SER A 140 -0.20 11.33 -0.70
N LEU A 141 1.14 11.47 -0.69
CA LEU A 141 2.03 10.87 -1.69
C LEU A 141 2.05 9.34 -1.61
N VAL A 142 2.02 8.77 -0.40
CA VAL A 142 1.91 7.32 -0.19
C VAL A 142 0.62 6.78 -0.81
N LEU A 143 -0.50 7.47 -0.60
CA LEU A 143 -1.77 7.11 -1.23
C LEU A 143 -1.68 7.18 -2.77
N ALA A 144 -1.07 8.23 -3.32
CA ALA A 144 -0.88 8.34 -4.77
C ALA A 144 -0.03 7.19 -5.32
N CYS A 145 1.03 6.75 -4.61
CA CYS A 145 1.88 5.64 -5.02
C CYS A 145 1.13 4.31 -5.14
N LEU A 146 0.02 4.11 -4.39
CA LEU A 146 -0.81 2.91 -4.51
C LEU A 146 -1.46 2.76 -5.88
N SER A 147 -1.61 3.84 -6.65
CA SER A 147 -2.09 3.77 -8.04
C SER A 147 -1.05 3.20 -9.02
N GLY A 148 0.14 2.86 -8.55
CA GLY A 148 1.21 2.23 -9.33
C GLY A 148 1.66 3.10 -10.50
N SER A 149 1.57 2.58 -11.73
CA SER A 149 2.00 3.32 -12.94
C SER A 149 1.26 4.64 -13.17
N LYS A 150 0.05 4.79 -12.64
CA LYS A 150 -0.75 6.01 -12.76
C LYS A 150 -0.42 7.08 -11.71
N ALA A 151 0.46 6.79 -10.75
CA ALA A 151 0.81 7.73 -9.68
C ALA A 151 1.31 9.08 -10.23
N ALA A 152 2.13 9.05 -11.28
CA ALA A 152 2.65 10.25 -11.91
C ALA A 152 1.53 11.10 -12.55
N ASP A 153 0.60 10.46 -13.26
CA ASP A 153 -0.54 11.14 -13.87
C ASP A 153 -1.49 11.66 -12.78
N THR A 154 -1.78 10.85 -11.77
CA THR A 154 -2.60 11.24 -10.62
C THR A 154 -2.05 12.50 -9.91
N LEU A 155 -0.74 12.55 -9.70
CA LEU A 155 -0.09 13.70 -9.09
C LEU A 155 -0.09 14.92 -10.01
N LYS A 156 0.15 14.71 -11.32
CA LYS A 156 0.08 15.76 -12.33
C LYS A 156 -1.33 16.36 -12.43
N ASP A 157 -2.35 15.52 -12.46
CA ASP A 157 -3.76 15.95 -12.52
C ASP A 157 -4.16 16.74 -11.27
N ALA A 158 -3.58 16.40 -10.11
CA ALA A 158 -3.74 17.16 -8.88
C ALA A 158 -2.92 18.46 -8.86
N GLY A 159 -2.05 18.70 -9.86
CA GLY A 159 -1.19 19.88 -9.96
C GLY A 159 0.23 19.69 -9.40
N VAL A 160 0.61 18.47 -9.04
CA VAL A 160 1.95 18.13 -8.56
C VAL A 160 2.81 17.65 -9.72
N ARG A 161 3.82 18.42 -10.11
CA ARG A 161 4.77 18.03 -11.17
C ARG A 161 5.86 17.13 -10.60
N LEU A 162 5.85 15.86 -10.99
CA LEU A 162 6.96 14.94 -10.77
C LEU A 162 8.05 15.23 -11.81
N GLY A 163 9.27 15.50 -11.36
CA GLY A 163 10.41 15.65 -12.28
C GLY A 163 11.24 16.92 -12.09
N THR A 164 10.73 17.93 -11.42
CA THR A 164 11.48 19.08 -10.99
C THR A 164 11.42 19.19 -9.46
N ARG A 165 12.27 18.40 -8.78
CA ARG A 165 12.59 18.58 -7.36
C ARG A 165 11.39 18.56 -6.42
N LEU A 166 10.84 17.37 -6.14
CA LEU A 166 10.18 17.15 -4.84
C LEU A 166 11.31 17.10 -3.77
N THR A 167 11.84 18.29 -3.44
CA THR A 167 12.68 18.43 -2.26
C THR A 167 11.81 18.31 -1.01
N ARG A 168 12.40 17.97 0.15
CA ARG A 168 11.70 18.05 1.45
C ARG A 168 10.93 19.36 1.58
N ASP A 169 11.47 20.44 1.02
CA ASP A 169 10.90 21.77 1.05
C ASP A 169 9.60 21.86 0.23
N VAL A 170 9.53 21.23 -0.95
CA VAL A 170 8.31 21.25 -1.78
C VAL A 170 7.19 20.41 -1.15
N VAL A 171 7.52 19.30 -0.49
CA VAL A 171 6.55 18.48 0.24
C VAL A 171 5.92 19.31 1.36
N GLY A 172 6.70 20.05 2.14
CA GLY A 172 6.21 20.90 3.22
C GLY A 172 5.39 22.13 2.78
N TRP A 173 5.32 22.41 1.45
CA TRP A 173 4.57 23.57 0.91
C TRP A 173 3.23 23.19 0.29
N MET A 174 2.85 21.94 0.35
CA MET A 174 1.57 21.50 -0.20
C MET A 174 0.40 22.07 0.62
N SER A 175 -0.43 22.88 -0.02
CA SER A 175 -1.60 23.44 0.65
C SER A 175 -2.63 22.35 1.00
N PRO A 176 -3.44 22.52 2.06
CA PRO A 176 -4.51 21.56 2.40
C PRO A 176 -5.47 21.28 1.24
N ALA A 177 -5.72 22.27 0.38
CA ALA A 177 -6.55 22.09 -0.81
C ALA A 177 -5.89 21.19 -1.85
N LEU A 178 -4.55 21.28 -2.01
CA LEU A 178 -3.79 20.43 -2.90
C LEU A 178 -3.75 19.00 -2.37
N LEU A 179 -3.55 18.81 -1.06
CA LEU A 179 -3.57 17.50 -0.42
C LEU A 179 -4.91 16.78 -0.67
N LYS A 180 -6.04 17.47 -0.47
CA LYS A 180 -7.38 16.92 -0.76
C LYS A 180 -7.56 16.55 -2.23
N LYS A 181 -7.02 17.34 -3.17
CA LYS A 181 -7.04 16.99 -4.60
C LYS A 181 -6.24 15.74 -4.90
N VAL A 182 -5.04 15.61 -4.33
CA VAL A 182 -4.19 14.42 -4.48
C VAL A 182 -4.91 13.19 -3.90
N GLU A 183 -5.47 13.30 -2.71
CA GLU A 183 -6.20 12.20 -2.07
C GLU A 183 -7.42 11.76 -2.88
N HIS A 184 -8.21 12.70 -3.39
CA HIS A 184 -9.36 12.37 -4.22
C HIS A 184 -8.94 11.71 -5.54
N ALA A 185 -7.99 12.29 -6.27
CA ALA A 185 -7.49 11.74 -7.52
C ALA A 185 -6.85 10.35 -7.33
N ALA A 186 -6.08 10.16 -6.25
CA ALA A 186 -5.49 8.89 -5.89
C ALA A 186 -6.56 7.85 -5.53
N GLY A 187 -7.56 8.23 -4.73
CA GLY A 187 -8.69 7.36 -4.39
C GLY A 187 -9.42 6.86 -5.62
N VAL A 188 -9.73 7.74 -6.58
CA VAL A 188 -10.34 7.37 -7.86
C VAL A 188 -9.43 6.44 -8.67
N SER A 189 -8.14 6.73 -8.77
CA SER A 189 -7.18 5.93 -9.54
C SER A 189 -6.99 4.53 -8.94
N VAL A 190 -6.87 4.43 -7.61
CA VAL A 190 -6.74 3.13 -6.92
C VAL A 190 -8.02 2.33 -7.04
N THR A 191 -9.19 2.97 -6.88
CA THR A 191 -10.49 2.32 -7.06
C THR A 191 -10.64 1.76 -8.48
N ALA A 192 -10.22 2.51 -9.51
CA ALA A 192 -10.24 2.04 -10.88
C ALA A 192 -9.27 0.87 -11.14
N ALA A 193 -8.13 0.85 -10.45
CA ALA A 193 -7.15 -0.24 -10.57
C ALA A 193 -7.62 -1.52 -9.86
N VAL A 194 -8.28 -1.40 -8.72
CA VAL A 194 -8.80 -2.53 -7.90
C VAL A 194 -10.20 -2.95 -8.36
N GLY A 195 -10.99 -1.98 -8.90
CA GLY A 195 -12.39 -2.19 -9.26
C GLY A 195 -12.58 -2.97 -10.56
N ALA A 196 -13.74 -3.60 -10.66
CA ALA A 196 -14.44 -4.16 -11.85
C ALA A 196 -13.68 -5.12 -12.79
N GLY A 197 -12.37 -5.10 -12.88
CA GLY A 197 -11.64 -5.96 -13.83
C GLY A 197 -10.75 -7.02 -13.20
N GLY A 198 -10.25 -6.77 -11.98
CA GLY A 198 -9.27 -7.62 -11.35
C GLY A 198 -9.86 -8.91 -10.76
N VAL A 199 -10.95 -8.79 -10.02
CA VAL A 199 -11.53 -9.94 -9.28
C VAL A 199 -12.37 -10.84 -10.19
N ALA A 200 -13.13 -10.27 -11.12
CA ALA A 200 -14.02 -11.05 -11.99
C ALA A 200 -13.28 -11.86 -13.07
N LYS A 201 -12.11 -11.42 -13.52
CA LYS A 201 -11.32 -12.15 -14.54
C LYS A 201 -10.46 -13.29 -13.96
N LEU A 202 -10.08 -13.21 -12.67
CA LEU A 202 -9.30 -14.24 -12.00
C LEU A 202 -10.11 -15.49 -11.63
N GLY A 203 -11.45 -15.41 -11.64
CA GLY A 203 -12.35 -16.46 -11.21
C GLY A 203 -12.49 -17.68 -12.15
N ARG A 204 -11.75 -17.74 -13.26
CA ARG A 204 -11.88 -18.81 -14.27
C ARG A 204 -10.73 -19.79 -14.35
N PHE A 205 -9.72 -19.69 -13.46
CA PHE A 205 -8.53 -20.54 -13.56
C PHE A 205 -8.53 -21.71 -12.59
N VAL A 206 -8.05 -22.86 -13.08
CA VAL A 206 -7.77 -24.06 -12.30
C VAL A 206 -6.89 -23.72 -11.08
N PRO A 207 -7.12 -24.28 -9.88
CA PRO A 207 -6.47 -23.87 -8.63
C PRO A 207 -4.95 -23.68 -8.69
N VAL A 208 -4.22 -24.58 -9.30
CA VAL A 208 -2.74 -24.48 -9.40
C VAL A 208 -2.33 -23.35 -10.36
N VAL A 209 -2.99 -23.23 -11.51
CA VAL A 209 -2.75 -22.15 -12.48
C VAL A 209 -3.16 -20.81 -11.86
N GLY A 210 -4.25 -20.78 -11.09
CA GLY A 210 -4.69 -19.63 -10.32
C GLY A 210 -3.65 -19.15 -9.31
N GLY A 211 -2.96 -20.06 -8.62
CA GLY A 211 -1.89 -19.72 -7.69
C GLY A 211 -0.69 -19.08 -8.37
N VAL A 212 -0.21 -19.64 -9.48
CA VAL A 212 0.91 -19.05 -10.24
C VAL A 212 0.56 -17.68 -10.79
N VAL A 213 -0.63 -17.50 -11.37
CA VAL A 213 -1.08 -16.22 -11.93
C VAL A 213 -1.27 -15.19 -10.82
N ALA A 214 -1.90 -15.55 -9.69
CA ALA A 214 -2.10 -14.65 -8.56
C ALA A 214 -0.77 -14.24 -7.94
N GLY A 215 0.15 -15.18 -7.72
CA GLY A 215 1.47 -14.89 -7.19
C GLY A 215 2.31 -13.99 -8.10
N ALA A 216 2.29 -14.25 -9.41
CA ALA A 216 2.97 -13.40 -10.39
C ALA A 216 2.36 -11.98 -10.44
N PHE A 217 1.03 -11.87 -10.34
CA PHE A 217 0.34 -10.58 -10.32
C PHE A 217 0.69 -9.80 -9.06
N ASP A 218 0.63 -10.41 -7.88
CA ASP A 218 0.94 -9.75 -6.61
C ASP A 218 2.42 -9.32 -6.55
N ALA A 219 3.33 -10.14 -7.05
CA ALA A 219 4.73 -9.80 -7.18
C ALA A 219 4.94 -8.60 -8.12
N ALA A 220 4.35 -8.64 -9.32
CA ALA A 220 4.47 -7.57 -10.30
C ALA A 220 3.88 -6.24 -9.79
N LEU A 221 2.73 -6.29 -9.13
CA LEU A 221 2.08 -5.12 -8.55
C LEU A 221 2.93 -4.53 -7.42
N THR A 222 3.44 -5.36 -6.51
CA THR A 222 4.32 -4.93 -5.40
C THR A 222 5.60 -4.30 -5.92
N GLN A 223 6.22 -4.90 -6.94
CA GLN A 223 7.41 -4.35 -7.58
C GLN A 223 7.13 -3.01 -8.25
N LEU A 224 6.01 -2.89 -8.96
CA LEU A 224 5.60 -1.66 -9.62
C LEU A 224 5.36 -0.53 -8.61
N ILE A 225 4.60 -0.80 -7.55
CA ILE A 225 4.33 0.15 -6.46
C ILE A 225 5.63 0.57 -5.77
N GLY A 226 6.50 -0.38 -5.42
CA GLY A 226 7.79 -0.08 -4.79
C GLY A 226 8.70 0.79 -5.67
N ARG A 227 8.81 0.49 -6.96
CA ARG A 227 9.58 1.32 -7.92
C ARG A 227 8.96 2.70 -8.12
N THR A 228 7.65 2.79 -8.07
CA THR A 228 6.95 4.08 -8.15
C THR A 228 7.21 4.92 -6.91
N ALA A 229 7.10 4.33 -5.72
CA ALA A 229 7.45 4.99 -4.46
C ALA A 229 8.91 5.46 -4.47
N ASP A 230 9.83 4.61 -4.90
CA ASP A 230 11.24 4.98 -5.02
C ASP A 230 11.44 6.21 -5.91
N ARG A 231 10.80 6.25 -7.09
CA ARG A 231 10.87 7.42 -7.98
C ARG A 231 10.26 8.67 -7.38
N VAL A 232 9.10 8.55 -6.73
CA VAL A 232 8.41 9.68 -6.10
C VAL A 232 9.24 10.28 -4.97
N PHE A 233 9.85 9.44 -4.13
CA PHE A 233 10.60 9.87 -2.96
C PHE A 233 12.11 10.06 -3.20
N THR A 234 12.65 9.64 -4.35
CA THR A 234 14.07 9.84 -4.74
C THR A 234 14.34 11.24 -5.31
N ALA A 235 13.41 12.17 -5.28
CA ALA A 235 13.65 13.49 -5.84
C ALA A 235 14.96 14.09 -5.28
N ARG A 236 15.98 14.07 -6.12
CA ARG A 236 17.38 14.44 -5.84
C ARG A 236 17.44 15.83 -5.25
N ALA A 237 17.97 15.95 -4.04
CA ALA A 237 18.61 17.18 -3.63
C ALA A 237 19.69 17.50 -4.68
N ALA A 238 19.47 18.51 -5.51
CA ALA A 238 20.55 19.06 -6.29
C ALA A 238 21.55 19.65 -5.29
N ARG A 239 22.78 19.17 -5.31
CA ARG A 239 23.89 19.89 -4.70
C ARG A 239 23.94 21.28 -5.36
N ILE A 240 23.80 22.29 -4.54
CA ILE A 240 24.25 23.62 -4.84
C ILE A 240 25.75 23.62 -4.67
#